data_1238ee48cd1085d5f5ae709a784c3335
#
_entry.id   1238ee48cd1085d5f5ae709a784c3335
#
_cell.length_a   1.000
_cell.length_b   1.000
_cell.length_c   1.000
_cell.angle_alpha   90.00
_cell.angle_beta   90.00
_cell.angle_gamma   90.00
#
_symmetry.space_group_name_H-M   'P 1'
#
loop_
_entity.id
_entity.type
_entity.pdbx_description
1 polymer ?
#
loop_
_entity_poly.entity_id
_entity_poly.type
_entity_poly.pdbx_seq_one_letter_code
_entity_poly.pdbx_strand_id
1 'polypeptide(L)'
;RMVFNVLGYIFGAGIMTVLAAAFQSDGLDARMSWSMTGLIFGMLGALTTLFTGLTVKQKPAVNDAPSKLPASAAVKDVFRNKPFVQYLGIAMIMSVGFTLVTTMMPYFVKYQLVMESQTSLIMIIMLLTLGLCLVPCSKACDRIGKAKTYALGMGIASTALLVAFFLPQRQTLFIYAIAVLAGLGFSAQWIC
;
A
#
# COMPACT_ATOMS: atom_id res chain seq x y z
N ARG A 1 -5.30 10.37 -9.70
CA ARG A 1 -5.29 8.90 -9.72
C ARG A 1 -4.71 8.32 -8.43
N MET A 2 -3.48 8.73 -8.03
CA MET A 2 -2.80 8.21 -6.83
C MET A 2 -3.51 8.54 -5.52
N VAL A 3 -4.07 9.75 -5.37
CA VAL A 3 -4.84 10.15 -4.19
C VAL A 3 -6.01 9.20 -3.95
N PHE A 4 -6.76 8.82 -4.99
CA PHE A 4 -7.85 7.87 -4.88
C PHE A 4 -7.39 6.46 -4.49
N ASN A 5 -6.21 6.03 -4.95
CA ASN A 5 -5.63 4.75 -4.55
C ASN A 5 -5.31 4.72 -3.05
N VAL A 6 -4.68 5.79 -2.54
CA VAL A 6 -4.33 5.88 -1.12
C VAL A 6 -5.58 6.02 -0.25
N LEU A 7 -6.56 6.81 -0.68
CA LEU A 7 -7.86 6.86 -0.01
C LEU A 7 -8.51 5.47 0.02
N GLY A 8 -8.50 4.74 -1.11
CA GLY A 8 -8.98 3.37 -1.16
C GLY A 8 -8.26 2.43 -0.20
N TYR A 9 -6.95 2.58 -0.02
CA TYR A 9 -6.18 1.81 0.96
C TYR A 9 -6.54 2.16 2.40
N ILE A 10 -6.65 3.44 2.73
CA ILE A 10 -7.02 3.91 4.08
C ILE A 10 -8.43 3.43 4.42
N PHE A 11 -9.39 3.64 3.51
CA PHE A 11 -10.76 3.18 3.71
C PHE A 11 -10.85 1.65 3.74
N GLY A 12 -10.17 0.95 2.83
CA GLY A 12 -10.17 -0.51 2.77
C GLY A 12 -9.58 -1.12 4.05
N ALA A 13 -8.36 -0.78 4.41
CA ALA A 13 -7.71 -1.34 5.58
C ALA A 13 -8.34 -0.85 6.91
N GLY A 14 -8.68 0.44 7.00
CA GLY A 14 -9.25 1.04 8.22
C GLY A 14 -10.67 0.55 8.49
N ILE A 15 -11.56 0.64 7.52
CA ILE A 15 -12.97 0.24 7.69
C ILE A 15 -13.08 -1.27 7.89
N MET A 16 -12.24 -2.06 7.22
CA MET A 16 -12.25 -3.51 7.35
C MET A 16 -11.95 -3.95 8.78
N THR A 17 -10.96 -3.35 9.42
CA THR A 17 -10.61 -3.67 10.82
C THR A 17 -11.68 -3.21 11.81
N VAL A 18 -12.24 -2.01 11.61
CA VAL A 18 -13.31 -1.47 12.45
C VAL A 18 -14.58 -2.32 12.33
N LEU A 19 -14.94 -2.73 11.11
CA LEU A 19 -16.12 -3.55 10.87
C LEU A 19 -15.97 -4.96 11.48
N ALA A 20 -14.78 -5.56 11.35
CA ALA A 20 -14.48 -6.84 11.98
C ALA A 20 -14.55 -6.74 13.51
N ALA A 21 -14.06 -5.66 14.11
CA ALA A 21 -14.15 -5.40 15.54
C ALA A 21 -15.60 -5.17 16.00
N ALA A 22 -16.40 -4.46 15.22
CA ALA A 22 -17.83 -4.26 15.50
C ALA A 22 -18.59 -5.60 15.53
N PHE A 23 -18.37 -6.48 14.55
CA PHE A 23 -18.98 -7.81 14.55
C PHE A 23 -18.54 -8.69 15.72
N GLN A 24 -17.30 -8.54 16.19
CA GLN A 24 -16.84 -9.23 17.40
C GLN A 24 -17.50 -8.69 18.66
N SER A 25 -17.77 -7.39 18.75
CA SER A 25 -18.49 -6.80 19.88
C SER A 25 -19.96 -7.25 19.96
N ASP A 26 -20.55 -7.60 18.80
CA ASP A 26 -21.92 -8.15 18.70
C ASP A 26 -21.99 -9.67 19.02
N GLY A 27 -20.90 -10.27 19.51
CA GLY A 27 -20.86 -11.65 19.96
C GLY A 27 -20.53 -12.70 18.89
N LEU A 28 -20.12 -12.28 17.70
CA LEU A 28 -19.66 -13.19 16.65
C LEU A 28 -18.22 -13.66 16.91
N ASP A 29 -17.95 -14.93 16.64
CA ASP A 29 -16.60 -15.48 16.67
C ASP A 29 -15.67 -14.71 15.75
N ALA A 30 -14.38 -14.55 16.13
CA ALA A 30 -13.39 -13.84 15.35
C ALA A 30 -13.32 -14.33 13.89
N ARG A 31 -13.42 -15.65 13.68
CA ARG A 31 -13.42 -16.24 12.33
C ARG A 31 -14.64 -15.82 11.50
N MET A 32 -15.81 -15.78 12.12
CA MET A 32 -17.06 -15.41 11.47
C MET A 32 -17.09 -13.91 11.14
N SER A 33 -16.59 -13.07 12.05
CA SER A 33 -16.47 -11.62 11.87
C SER A 33 -15.60 -11.27 10.67
N TRP A 34 -14.43 -11.90 10.53
CA TRP A 34 -13.56 -11.70 9.38
C TRP A 34 -14.16 -12.23 8.07
N SER A 35 -14.88 -13.37 8.12
CA SER A 35 -15.55 -13.90 6.92
C SER A 35 -16.67 -12.98 6.42
N MET A 36 -17.50 -12.46 7.33
CA MET A 36 -18.57 -11.50 7.01
C MET A 36 -18.01 -10.19 6.44
N THR A 37 -16.97 -9.66 7.07
CA THR A 37 -16.28 -8.46 6.58
C THR A 37 -15.72 -8.68 5.18
N GLY A 38 -15.06 -9.81 4.94
CA GLY A 38 -14.52 -10.17 3.64
C GLY A 38 -15.61 -10.32 2.56
N LEU A 39 -16.76 -10.88 2.91
CA LEU A 39 -17.90 -11.02 2.02
C LEU A 39 -18.48 -9.65 1.62
N ILE A 40 -18.66 -8.74 2.58
CA ILE A 40 -19.16 -7.38 2.33
C ILE A 40 -18.22 -6.63 1.37
N PHE A 41 -16.91 -6.63 1.68
CA PHE A 41 -15.92 -5.95 0.82
C PHE A 41 -15.77 -6.62 -0.55
N GLY A 42 -15.87 -7.94 -0.60
CA GLY A 42 -15.86 -8.71 -1.85
C GLY A 42 -17.06 -8.36 -2.75
N MET A 43 -18.26 -8.30 -2.19
CA MET A 43 -19.47 -7.87 -2.93
C MET A 43 -19.36 -6.43 -3.40
N LEU A 44 -18.88 -5.52 -2.56
CA LEU A 44 -18.70 -4.11 -2.90
C LEU A 44 -17.66 -3.95 -4.02
N GLY A 45 -16.57 -4.70 -3.97
CA GLY A 45 -15.56 -4.75 -5.03
C GLY A 45 -16.12 -5.32 -6.34
N ALA A 46 -16.89 -6.38 -6.29
CA ALA A 46 -17.54 -6.96 -7.47
C ALA A 46 -18.52 -5.98 -8.11
N LEU A 47 -19.36 -5.33 -7.31
CA LEU A 47 -20.33 -4.33 -7.79
C LEU A 47 -19.65 -3.12 -8.43
N THR A 48 -18.60 -2.58 -7.81
CA THR A 48 -17.87 -1.43 -8.37
C THR A 48 -17.14 -1.79 -9.67
N THR A 49 -16.58 -3.00 -9.76
CA THR A 49 -15.93 -3.50 -10.98
C THR A 49 -16.96 -3.71 -12.10
N LEU A 50 -18.11 -4.32 -11.81
CA LEU A 50 -19.21 -4.49 -12.75
C LEU A 50 -19.75 -3.14 -13.24
N PHE A 51 -19.98 -2.21 -12.32
CA PHE A 51 -20.45 -0.87 -12.65
C PHE A 51 -19.47 -0.15 -13.57
N THR A 52 -18.18 -0.22 -13.27
CA THR A 52 -17.13 0.38 -14.11
C THR A 52 -17.09 -0.26 -15.49
N GLY A 53 -17.16 -1.60 -15.56
CA GLY A 53 -17.15 -2.34 -16.82
C GLY A 53 -18.35 -2.03 -17.72
N LEU A 54 -19.53 -1.79 -17.12
CA LEU A 54 -20.75 -1.47 -17.86
C LEU A 54 -20.83 0.01 -18.28
N THR A 55 -20.28 0.92 -17.46
CA THR A 55 -20.43 2.37 -17.64
C THR A 55 -19.32 2.97 -18.51
N VAL A 56 -18.09 2.45 -18.39
CA VAL A 56 -16.93 2.99 -19.12
C VAL A 56 -16.90 2.43 -20.54
N LYS A 57 -17.48 3.18 -21.49
CA LYS A 57 -17.29 2.90 -22.92
C LYS A 57 -15.87 3.31 -23.31
N GLN A 58 -15.05 2.34 -23.68
CA GLN A 58 -13.75 2.62 -24.29
C GLN A 58 -14.01 3.30 -25.66
N LYS A 59 -13.52 4.54 -25.80
CA LYS A 59 -13.43 5.13 -27.13
C LYS A 59 -12.40 4.31 -27.92
N PRO A 60 -12.75 3.77 -29.11
CA PRO A 60 -11.75 3.13 -29.94
C PRO A 60 -10.63 4.15 -30.19
N ALA A 61 -9.40 3.75 -29.91
CA ALA A 61 -8.22 4.58 -30.20
C ALA A 61 -8.20 4.87 -31.70
N VAL A 62 -8.28 6.14 -32.04
CA VAL A 62 -8.56 6.63 -33.39
C VAL A 62 -7.46 6.28 -34.41
N ASN A 63 -6.33 5.72 -33.98
CA ASN A 63 -5.18 5.44 -34.87
C ASN A 63 -4.33 4.21 -34.54
N ASP A 64 -4.74 3.36 -33.61
CA ASP A 64 -3.99 2.12 -33.42
C ASP A 64 -4.59 1.04 -34.33
N ALA A 65 -4.01 0.91 -35.52
CA ALA A 65 -4.13 -0.36 -36.23
C ALA A 65 -3.74 -1.45 -35.22
N PRO A 66 -4.61 -2.48 -35.00
CA PRO A 66 -4.31 -3.54 -34.05
C PRO A 66 -2.92 -4.08 -34.41
N SER A 67 -1.96 -3.95 -33.50
CA SER A 67 -0.63 -4.49 -33.72
C SER A 67 -0.82 -6.00 -33.95
N LYS A 68 -0.63 -6.44 -35.19
CA LYS A 68 -0.75 -7.85 -35.60
C LYS A 68 0.35 -8.74 -34.99
N LEU A 69 1.04 -8.21 -34.00
CA LEU A 69 2.07 -8.95 -33.28
C LEU A 69 1.40 -10.03 -32.40
N PRO A 70 1.77 -11.29 -32.56
CA PRO A 70 1.30 -12.33 -31.66
C PRO A 70 1.72 -12.02 -30.24
N ALA A 71 0.88 -12.32 -29.26
CA ALA A 71 1.11 -11.98 -27.85
C ALA A 71 2.52 -12.39 -27.34
N SER A 72 3.04 -13.50 -27.85
CA SER A 72 4.39 -13.97 -27.53
C SER A 72 5.51 -13.04 -28.02
N ALA A 73 5.34 -12.41 -29.18
CA ALA A 73 6.30 -11.43 -29.71
C ALA A 73 6.23 -10.12 -28.91
N ALA A 74 5.03 -9.66 -28.56
CA ALA A 74 4.83 -8.48 -27.72
C ALA A 74 5.50 -8.66 -26.34
N VAL A 75 5.31 -9.81 -25.70
CA VAL A 75 5.98 -10.13 -24.42
C VAL A 75 7.50 -10.13 -24.58
N LYS A 76 8.03 -10.74 -25.65
CA LYS A 76 9.46 -10.77 -25.91
C LYS A 76 10.05 -9.36 -26.11
N ASP A 77 9.35 -8.48 -26.80
CA ASP A 77 9.79 -7.09 -27.03
C ASP A 77 9.79 -6.27 -25.72
N VAL A 78 8.82 -6.49 -24.83
CA VAL A 78 8.76 -5.88 -23.49
C VAL A 78 9.98 -6.30 -22.66
N PHE A 79 10.31 -7.60 -22.63
CA PHE A 79 11.49 -8.09 -21.90
C PHE A 79 12.84 -7.72 -22.55
N ARG A 80 12.84 -7.32 -23.80
CA ARG A 80 14.04 -6.81 -24.49
C ARG A 80 14.35 -5.35 -24.08
N ASN A 81 13.39 -4.64 -23.56
CA ASN A 81 13.57 -3.27 -23.08
C ASN A 81 14.27 -3.27 -21.70
N LYS A 82 15.60 -3.09 -21.68
CA LYS A 82 16.41 -3.12 -20.45
C LYS A 82 15.90 -2.17 -19.36
N PRO A 83 15.57 -0.89 -19.61
CA PRO A 83 15.02 0.02 -18.61
C PRO A 83 13.72 -0.49 -18.00
N PHE A 84 12.85 -1.11 -18.80
CA PHE A 84 11.60 -1.66 -18.33
C PHE A 84 11.81 -2.88 -17.40
N VAL A 85 12.73 -3.78 -17.76
CA VAL A 85 13.05 -4.96 -16.95
C VAL A 85 13.67 -4.55 -15.61
N GLN A 86 14.56 -3.54 -15.61
CA GLN A 86 15.12 -2.99 -14.38
C GLN A 86 14.02 -2.38 -13.48
N TYR A 87 13.12 -1.59 -14.05
CA TYR A 87 11.99 -1.04 -13.32
C TYR A 87 11.08 -2.14 -12.76
N LEU A 88 10.77 -3.15 -13.55
CA LEU A 88 9.94 -4.29 -13.13
C LEU A 88 10.58 -5.03 -11.94
N GLY A 89 11.88 -5.29 -12.00
CA GLY A 89 12.61 -5.93 -10.90
C GLY A 89 12.56 -5.12 -9.61
N ILE A 90 12.82 -3.82 -9.69
CA ILE A 90 12.73 -2.91 -8.54
C ILE A 90 11.29 -2.88 -7.99
N ALA A 91 10.28 -2.74 -8.85
CA ALA A 91 8.89 -2.70 -8.46
C ALA A 91 8.44 -4.00 -7.77
N MET A 92 8.89 -5.17 -8.25
CA MET A 92 8.62 -6.47 -7.61
C MET A 92 9.22 -6.55 -6.20
N ILE A 93 10.51 -6.24 -6.05
CA ILE A 93 11.18 -6.30 -4.74
C ILE A 93 10.49 -5.36 -3.75
N MET A 94 10.15 -4.15 -4.18
CA MET A 94 9.49 -3.15 -3.35
C MET A 94 8.07 -3.56 -2.96
N SER A 95 7.31 -4.14 -3.89
CA SER A 95 5.96 -4.65 -3.59
C SER A 95 5.99 -5.77 -2.55
N VAL A 96 6.95 -6.68 -2.67
CA VAL A 96 7.17 -7.73 -1.66
C VAL A 96 7.54 -7.11 -0.32
N GLY A 97 8.49 -6.17 -0.30
CA GLY A 97 8.91 -5.47 0.92
C GLY A 97 7.75 -4.74 1.61
N PHE A 98 6.96 -3.98 0.86
CA PHE A 98 5.79 -3.28 1.39
C PHE A 98 4.74 -4.24 1.94
N THR A 99 4.46 -5.33 1.21
CA THR A 99 3.50 -6.36 1.67
C THR A 99 3.99 -7.04 2.94
N LEU A 100 5.27 -7.39 3.02
CA LEU A 100 5.85 -7.97 4.23
C LEU A 100 5.73 -7.04 5.43
N VAL A 101 6.07 -5.76 5.26
CA VAL A 101 5.97 -4.77 6.35
C VAL A 101 4.52 -4.62 6.81
N THR A 102 3.58 -4.44 5.90
CA THR A 102 2.16 -4.25 6.27
C THR A 102 1.55 -5.49 6.90
N THR A 103 1.96 -6.69 6.47
CA THR A 103 1.46 -7.95 7.02
C THR A 103 2.11 -8.30 8.36
N MET A 104 3.42 -8.04 8.51
CA MET A 104 4.15 -8.39 9.73
C MET A 104 4.03 -7.34 10.83
N MET A 105 3.68 -6.09 10.49
CA MET A 105 3.56 -5.01 11.46
C MET A 105 2.61 -5.31 12.62
N PRO A 106 1.39 -5.84 12.42
CA PRO A 106 0.51 -6.21 13.52
C PRO A 106 1.13 -7.27 14.45
N TYR A 107 1.81 -8.25 13.88
CA TYR A 107 2.49 -9.28 14.67
C TYR A 107 3.66 -8.71 15.47
N PHE A 108 4.44 -7.83 14.89
CA PHE A 108 5.54 -7.13 15.56
C PHE A 108 5.03 -6.31 16.75
N VAL A 109 3.97 -5.54 16.57
CA VAL A 109 3.36 -4.72 17.65
C VAL A 109 2.78 -5.61 18.75
N LYS A 110 2.13 -6.71 18.38
CA LYS A 110 1.51 -7.63 19.34
C LYS A 110 2.54 -8.41 20.16
N TYR A 111 3.52 -9.03 19.51
CA TYR A 111 4.44 -9.99 20.17
C TYR A 111 5.73 -9.36 20.66
N GLN A 112 6.32 -8.43 19.89
CA GLN A 112 7.59 -7.81 20.28
C GLN A 112 7.37 -6.62 21.21
N LEU A 113 6.38 -5.79 20.96
CA LEU A 113 6.11 -4.59 21.73
C LEU A 113 5.10 -4.80 22.86
N VAL A 114 4.37 -5.93 22.83
CA VAL A 114 3.33 -6.28 23.83
C VAL A 114 2.27 -5.16 23.95
N MET A 115 1.88 -4.56 22.83
CA MET A 115 0.95 -3.42 22.75
C MET A 115 -0.22 -3.70 21.80
N GLU A 116 -0.91 -4.82 22.00
CA GLU A 116 -1.98 -5.31 21.13
C GLU A 116 -3.10 -4.27 20.92
N SER A 117 -3.48 -3.56 21.98
CA SER A 117 -4.53 -2.52 21.94
C SER A 117 -4.20 -1.32 21.05
N GLN A 118 -2.93 -1.08 20.77
CA GLN A 118 -2.46 0.07 19.97
C GLN A 118 -2.12 -0.29 18.51
N THR A 119 -2.22 -1.56 18.14
CA THR A 119 -1.87 -2.03 16.78
C THR A 119 -2.65 -1.29 15.70
N SER A 120 -3.96 -1.17 15.86
CA SER A 120 -4.82 -0.47 14.89
C SER A 120 -4.46 1.01 14.77
N LEU A 121 -4.12 1.64 15.88
CA LEU A 121 -3.79 3.06 15.92
C LEU A 121 -2.44 3.34 15.22
N ILE A 122 -1.45 2.49 15.43
CA ILE A 122 -0.14 2.56 14.76
C ILE A 122 -0.29 2.40 13.24
N MET A 123 -1.10 1.42 12.81
CA MET A 123 -1.39 1.20 11.38
C MET A 123 -2.10 2.39 10.76
N ILE A 124 -3.09 2.96 11.43
CA ILE A 124 -3.81 4.15 10.95
C ILE A 124 -2.86 5.34 10.84
N ILE A 125 -2.01 5.59 11.83
CA ILE A 125 -1.03 6.69 11.79
C ILE A 125 -0.08 6.52 10.62
N MET A 126 0.45 5.32 10.40
CA MET A 126 1.35 5.03 9.26
C MET A 126 0.66 5.31 7.92
N LEU A 127 -0.59 4.83 7.73
CA LEU A 127 -1.35 5.03 6.51
C LEU A 127 -1.78 6.48 6.30
N LEU A 128 -2.19 7.19 7.35
CA LEU A 128 -2.51 8.61 7.29
C LEU A 128 -1.29 9.43 6.91
N THR A 129 -0.14 9.14 7.51
CA THR A 129 1.12 9.83 7.19
C THR A 129 1.52 9.57 5.74
N LEU A 130 1.39 8.33 5.27
CA LEU A 130 1.62 7.98 3.87
C LEU A 130 0.73 8.83 2.96
N GLY A 131 -0.57 8.97 3.26
CA GLY A 131 -1.51 9.77 2.49
C GLY A 131 -1.19 11.27 2.51
N LEU A 132 -0.90 11.83 3.66
CA LEU A 132 -0.57 13.26 3.83
C LEU A 132 0.76 13.61 3.16
N CYS A 133 1.74 12.71 3.20
CA CYS A 133 3.05 12.93 2.61
C CYS A 133 3.08 12.78 1.07
N LEU A 134 2.01 12.35 0.43
CA LEU A 134 1.95 12.30 -1.04
C LEU A 134 2.19 13.67 -1.69
N VAL A 135 1.54 14.73 -1.16
CA VAL A 135 1.67 16.07 -1.73
C VAL A 135 3.10 16.62 -1.62
N PRO A 136 3.75 16.63 -0.43
CA PRO A 136 5.13 17.09 -0.32
C PRO A 136 6.12 16.20 -1.10
N CYS A 137 5.91 14.89 -1.13
CA CYS A 137 6.75 13.99 -1.93
C CYS A 137 6.62 14.23 -3.43
N SER A 138 5.40 14.53 -3.94
CA SER A 138 5.20 14.92 -5.34
C SER A 138 6.02 16.18 -5.67
N LYS A 139 5.96 17.21 -4.84
CA LYS A 139 6.77 18.43 -5.02
C LYS A 139 8.27 18.15 -4.95
N ALA A 140 8.70 17.23 -4.10
CA ALA A 140 10.10 16.81 -4.04
C ALA A 140 10.53 16.07 -5.32
N CYS A 141 9.66 15.21 -5.87
CA CYS A 141 9.90 14.56 -7.17
C CYS A 141 10.12 15.55 -8.30
N ASP A 142 9.35 16.65 -8.33
CA ASP A 142 9.48 17.68 -9.36
C ASP A 142 10.78 18.48 -9.21
N ARG A 143 11.28 18.68 -7.98
CA ARG A 143 12.49 19.48 -7.71
C ARG A 143 13.80 18.70 -7.78
N ILE A 144 13.84 17.52 -7.19
CA ILE A 144 15.06 16.73 -6.97
C ILE A 144 15.18 15.60 -8.02
N GLY A 145 14.05 15.28 -8.67
CA GLY A 145 13.92 14.17 -9.62
C GLY A 145 13.43 12.89 -8.97
N LYS A 146 12.70 12.10 -9.74
CA LYS A 146 11.98 10.89 -9.26
C LYS A 146 12.91 9.87 -8.62
N ALA A 147 14.03 9.53 -9.27
CA ALA A 147 14.96 8.50 -8.78
C ALA A 147 15.59 8.87 -7.42
N LYS A 148 15.96 10.13 -7.23
CA LYS A 148 16.55 10.60 -5.98
C LYS A 148 15.53 10.65 -4.86
N THR A 149 14.33 11.15 -5.13
CA THR A 149 13.23 11.20 -4.16
C THR A 149 12.84 9.79 -3.71
N TYR A 150 12.76 8.86 -4.66
CA TYR A 150 12.51 7.44 -4.36
C TYR A 150 13.59 6.85 -3.46
N ALA A 151 14.87 7.02 -3.81
CA ALA A 151 15.99 6.51 -3.01
C ALA A 151 16.01 7.10 -1.59
N LEU A 152 15.76 8.41 -1.44
CA LEU A 152 15.67 9.07 -0.14
C LEU A 152 14.49 8.55 0.69
N GLY A 153 13.30 8.42 0.09
CA GLY A 153 12.13 7.89 0.77
C GLY A 153 12.34 6.47 1.25
N MET A 154 12.86 5.59 0.38
CA MET A 154 13.14 4.21 0.76
C MET A 154 14.28 4.11 1.80
N GLY A 155 15.27 4.99 1.75
CA GLY A 155 16.30 5.11 2.78
C GLY A 155 15.71 5.46 4.14
N ILE A 156 14.79 6.44 4.19
CA ILE A 156 14.08 6.81 5.43
C ILE A 156 13.23 5.66 5.95
N ALA A 157 12.47 4.97 5.08
CA ALA A 157 11.66 3.82 5.49
C ALA A 157 12.53 2.69 6.05
N SER A 158 13.64 2.36 5.36
CA SER A 158 14.54 1.30 5.79
C SER A 158 15.20 1.61 7.14
N THR A 159 15.68 2.83 7.34
CA THR A 159 16.27 3.24 8.61
C THR A 159 15.25 3.25 9.73
N ALA A 160 14.02 3.71 9.48
CA ALA A 160 12.93 3.68 10.46
C ALA A 160 12.62 2.23 10.90
N LEU A 161 12.53 1.29 9.96
CA LEU A 161 12.28 -0.12 10.25
C LEU A 161 13.46 -0.79 10.98
N LEU A 162 14.69 -0.46 10.61
CA LEU A 162 15.88 -0.95 11.33
C LEU A 162 15.90 -0.46 12.77
N VAL A 163 15.61 0.82 13.01
CA VAL A 163 15.50 1.38 14.36
C VAL A 163 14.38 0.70 15.14
N ALA A 164 13.24 0.39 14.50
CA ALA A 164 12.14 -0.34 15.14
C ALA A 164 12.57 -1.69 15.69
N PHE A 165 13.47 -2.38 14.99
CA PHE A 165 13.98 -3.70 15.43
C PHE A 165 14.77 -3.64 16.75
N PHE A 166 15.46 -2.54 16.99
CA PHE A 166 16.26 -2.34 18.21
C PHE A 166 15.50 -1.66 19.36
N LEU A 167 14.21 -1.36 19.17
CA LEU A 167 13.44 -0.67 20.20
C LEU A 167 13.16 -1.59 21.40
N PRO A 168 13.39 -1.10 22.63
CA PRO A 168 12.99 -1.80 23.83
C PRO A 168 11.46 -1.81 23.98
N GLN A 169 10.95 -2.83 24.68
CA GLN A 169 9.52 -3.02 24.91
C GLN A 169 8.84 -1.81 25.57
N ARG A 170 7.59 -1.50 25.18
CA ARG A 170 6.74 -0.47 25.79
C ARG A 170 7.12 1.01 25.56
N GLN A 171 7.94 1.35 24.59
CA GLN A 171 8.20 2.75 24.26
C GLN A 171 7.23 3.31 23.21
N THR A 172 6.05 3.72 23.66
CA THR A 172 4.93 4.15 22.82
C THR A 172 5.27 5.34 21.90
N LEU A 173 5.98 6.33 22.42
CA LEU A 173 6.31 7.56 21.67
C LEU A 173 7.20 7.29 20.46
N PHE A 174 8.24 6.45 20.67
CA PHE A 174 9.18 6.12 19.60
C PHE A 174 8.53 5.31 18.48
N ILE A 175 7.57 4.45 18.81
CA ILE A 175 6.83 3.64 17.82
C ILE A 175 5.98 4.53 16.91
N TYR A 176 5.30 5.53 17.47
CA TYR A 176 4.54 6.50 16.66
C TYR A 176 5.46 7.31 15.75
N ALA A 177 6.62 7.75 16.24
CA ALA A 177 7.61 8.44 15.41
C ALA A 177 8.10 7.56 14.26
N ILE A 178 8.38 6.29 14.52
CA ILE A 178 8.79 5.32 13.50
C ILE A 178 7.66 5.06 12.48
N ALA A 179 6.41 4.94 12.93
CA ALA A 179 5.27 4.77 12.04
C ALA A 179 5.10 5.98 11.10
N VAL A 180 5.32 7.20 11.61
CA VAL A 180 5.33 8.43 10.80
C VAL A 180 6.47 8.43 9.79
N LEU A 181 7.69 8.09 10.20
CA LEU A 181 8.85 8.03 9.30
C LEU A 181 8.70 6.95 8.24
N ALA A 182 8.19 5.78 8.60
CA ALA A 182 7.90 4.70 7.67
C ALA A 182 6.82 5.11 6.66
N GLY A 183 5.72 5.75 7.11
CA GLY A 183 4.67 6.28 6.25
C GLY A 183 5.19 7.33 5.27
N LEU A 184 6.03 8.25 5.73
CA LEU A 184 6.70 9.24 4.88
C LEU A 184 7.60 8.56 3.84
N GLY A 185 8.40 7.59 4.24
CA GLY A 185 9.27 6.86 3.33
C GLY A 185 8.51 6.09 2.26
N PHE A 186 7.46 5.37 2.64
CA PHE A 186 6.60 4.64 1.70
C PHE A 186 5.79 5.55 0.76
N SER A 187 5.51 6.82 1.14
CA SER A 187 4.82 7.74 0.24
C SER A 187 5.58 7.99 -1.06
N ALA A 188 6.91 7.95 -1.03
CA ALA A 188 7.75 8.10 -2.22
C ALA A 188 7.56 6.94 -3.21
N GLN A 189 7.28 5.72 -2.74
CA GLN A 189 7.02 4.55 -3.59
C GLN A 189 5.75 4.72 -4.45
N TRP A 190 4.73 5.41 -3.92
CA TRP A 190 3.46 5.59 -4.62
C TRP A 190 3.46 6.72 -5.64
N ILE A 191 4.44 7.61 -5.58
CA ILE A 191 4.53 8.79 -6.45
C ILE A 191 5.55 8.60 -7.57
N CYS A 192 6.66 7.98 -7.28
CA CYS A 192 7.76 7.79 -8.22
C CYS A 192 7.60 6.55 -9.07
#